data_a1021c301061e278c7275b63e202601d
#
_entry.id   a1021c301061e278c7275b63e202601d
#
_cell.length_a   1.000
_cell.length_b   1.000
_cell.length_c   1.000
_cell.angle_alpha   90.00
_cell.angle_beta   90.00
_cell.angle_gamma   90.00
#
_symmetry.space_group_name_H-M   'P 1'
#
loop_
_entity.id
_entity.type
_entity.pdbx_description
1 polymer ?
#
loop_
_entity_poly.entity_id
_entity_poly.type
_entity_poly.pdbx_seq_one_letter_code
_entity_poly.pdbx_strand_id
1 'polypeptide(L)'
;EQPQLITVNNYDENGFRETLLKITTHTGTHIDPPAHIYNGKATLDSLPPEQFIGKALVIDCRSIKPGGHITLQHITAYGAKAKAADFLLFNLGWDKYWGTETYLGQYPCLNDEAINFILEGSYKGIGFDVMGIDPIDDENLTLHKKLFKNKQIVNIENLKNLDLCGSGLFLFSCFPLKIAN
;
A
#
# COMPACT_ATOMS: atom_id res chain seq x y z
N GLU A 1 0.80 18.74 -6.20
CA GLU A 1 1.81 19.67 -5.66
C GLU A 1 2.99 18.88 -5.11
N GLN A 2 4.21 19.44 -5.19
CA GLN A 2 5.39 18.82 -4.58
C GLN A 2 5.33 18.98 -3.06
N PRO A 3 5.81 17.99 -2.28
CA PRO A 3 5.96 18.12 -0.84
C PRO A 3 6.84 19.32 -0.47
N GLN A 4 6.42 20.07 0.55
CA GLN A 4 7.20 21.21 1.06
C GLN A 4 7.61 20.95 2.50
N LEU A 5 8.88 21.17 2.78
CA LEU A 5 9.49 21.12 4.11
C LEU A 5 9.94 22.53 4.46
N ILE A 6 9.21 23.20 5.34
CA ILE A 6 9.45 24.60 5.68
C ILE A 6 9.99 24.67 7.12
N THR A 7 11.21 25.16 7.29
CA THR A 7 11.75 25.39 8.63
C THR A 7 11.00 26.54 9.29
N VAL A 8 10.32 26.25 10.40
CA VAL A 8 9.55 27.22 11.21
C VAL A 8 10.46 27.77 12.31
N ASN A 9 11.16 26.90 13.02
CA ASN A 9 12.13 27.24 14.04
C ASN A 9 13.49 26.57 13.76
N ASN A 10 14.58 27.22 14.10
CA ASN A 10 15.94 26.71 13.95
C ASN A 10 16.73 26.80 15.27
N TYR A 11 17.87 26.09 15.33
CA TYR A 11 18.67 26.02 16.56
C TYR A 11 19.29 27.35 16.96
N ASP A 12 19.72 28.16 15.99
CA ASP A 12 20.48 29.39 16.25
C ASP A 12 19.60 30.49 16.85
N GLU A 13 18.38 30.61 16.39
CA GLU A 13 17.43 31.67 16.80
C GLU A 13 16.50 31.19 17.95
N ASN A 14 16.10 29.94 17.95
CA ASN A 14 15.02 29.43 18.81
C ASN A 14 15.48 28.37 19.81
N GLY A 15 16.70 27.81 19.66
CA GLY A 15 17.23 26.76 20.52
C GLY A 15 16.66 25.35 20.23
N PHE A 16 15.75 25.23 19.26
CA PHE A 16 15.18 23.95 18.77
C PHE A 16 14.83 24.04 17.29
N ARG A 17 14.58 22.90 16.68
CA ARG A 17 14.17 22.83 15.27
C ARG A 17 12.74 22.34 15.14
N GLU A 18 11.95 23.05 14.35
CA GLU A 18 10.59 22.69 13.97
C GLU A 18 10.40 22.84 12.47
N THR A 19 9.71 21.87 11.86
CA THR A 19 9.49 21.86 10.41
C THR A 19 7.99 21.71 10.14
N LEU A 20 7.43 22.63 9.38
CA LEU A 20 6.08 22.49 8.79
C LEU A 20 6.15 21.56 7.57
N LEU A 21 5.31 20.53 7.57
CA LEU A 21 5.12 19.62 6.44
C LEU A 21 3.85 20.02 5.68
N LYS A 22 3.97 20.33 4.40
CA LYS A 22 2.84 20.50 3.49
C LYS A 22 2.89 19.38 2.45
N ILE A 23 2.02 18.40 2.60
CA ILE A 23 1.97 17.19 1.75
C ILE A 23 0.51 16.85 1.46
N THR A 24 0.27 16.12 0.35
CA THR A 24 -1.00 15.43 0.13
C THR A 24 -0.96 14.06 0.80
N THR A 25 -2.13 13.50 1.11
CA THR A 25 -2.24 12.18 1.78
C THR A 25 -1.61 11.05 0.99
N HIS A 26 -1.58 11.14 -0.35
CA HIS A 26 -0.98 10.14 -1.25
C HIS A 26 0.46 10.50 -1.64
N THR A 27 1.26 10.97 -0.69
CA THR A 27 2.66 11.32 -0.93
C THR A 27 3.60 10.23 -0.40
N GLY A 28 4.43 9.65 -1.29
CA GLY A 28 5.38 8.60 -0.93
C GLY A 28 4.69 7.32 -0.47
N THR A 29 5.33 6.55 0.44
CA THR A 29 4.67 5.38 1.04
C THR A 29 3.52 5.84 1.92
N HIS A 30 2.30 5.39 1.62
CA HIS A 30 1.09 5.81 2.32
C HIS A 30 0.07 4.68 2.42
N ILE A 31 -1.02 4.92 3.13
CA ILE A 31 -2.10 3.96 3.37
C ILE A 31 -3.42 4.57 2.96
N ASP A 32 -4.22 3.81 2.23
CA ASP A 32 -5.58 4.16 1.84
C ASP A 32 -6.60 3.36 2.64
N PRO A 33 -7.53 4.04 3.30
CA PRO A 33 -8.69 3.43 3.94
C PRO A 33 -9.86 3.30 2.95
N PRO A 34 -10.94 2.58 3.30
CA PRO A 34 -12.16 2.57 2.51
C PRO A 34 -12.77 3.96 2.22
N ALA A 35 -12.56 4.93 3.12
CA ALA A 35 -13.00 6.32 2.93
C ALA A 35 -12.33 7.03 1.77
N HIS A 36 -11.16 6.56 1.31
CA HIS A 36 -10.50 7.09 0.10
C HIS A 36 -11.42 7.02 -1.13
N ILE A 37 -12.22 5.97 -1.24
CA ILE A 37 -13.12 5.74 -2.40
C ILE A 37 -14.59 6.01 -2.07
N TYR A 38 -15.02 5.72 -0.85
CA TYR A 38 -16.43 5.74 -0.47
C TYR A 38 -16.69 6.71 0.68
N ASN A 39 -17.44 7.77 0.40
CA ASN A 39 -17.90 8.68 1.44
C ASN A 39 -18.67 7.94 2.54
N GLY A 40 -18.36 8.25 3.80
CA GLY A 40 -18.99 7.63 4.98
C GLY A 40 -18.47 6.23 5.34
N LYS A 41 -17.44 5.73 4.66
CA LYS A 41 -16.69 4.53 5.07
C LYS A 41 -15.63 4.86 6.11
N ALA A 42 -14.97 3.82 6.65
CA ALA A 42 -13.95 3.96 7.68
C ALA A 42 -12.75 4.80 7.19
N THR A 43 -12.39 5.79 7.99
CA THR A 43 -11.15 6.58 7.87
C THR A 43 -10.03 5.94 8.69
N LEU A 44 -8.77 6.30 8.45
CA LEU A 44 -7.63 5.70 9.16
C LEU A 44 -7.68 5.93 10.68
N ASP A 45 -8.12 7.10 11.12
CA ASP A 45 -8.26 7.45 12.53
C ASP A 45 -9.41 6.72 13.25
N SER A 46 -10.42 6.26 12.50
CA SER A 46 -11.55 5.48 13.00
C SER A 46 -11.27 3.98 13.14
N LEU A 47 -10.23 3.48 12.47
CA LEU A 47 -9.84 2.07 12.56
C LEU A 47 -9.05 1.79 13.84
N PRO A 48 -9.22 0.61 14.46
CA PRO A 48 -8.50 0.25 15.68
C PRO A 48 -7.00 0.03 15.38
N PRO A 49 -6.09 0.27 16.35
CA PRO A 49 -4.64 0.08 16.15
C PRO A 49 -4.25 -1.31 15.65
N GLU A 50 -5.00 -2.34 16.05
CA GLU A 50 -4.79 -3.74 15.64
C GLU A 50 -4.94 -3.94 14.13
N GLN A 51 -5.64 -3.02 13.43
CA GLN A 51 -5.76 -3.03 11.97
C GLN A 51 -4.40 -2.83 11.28
N PHE A 52 -3.49 -2.11 11.92
CA PHE A 52 -2.23 -1.65 11.33
C PHE A 52 -1.01 -2.47 11.74
N ILE A 53 -1.21 -3.60 12.44
CA ILE A 53 -0.13 -4.49 12.88
C ILE A 53 -0.53 -5.96 12.71
N GLY A 54 0.41 -6.79 12.27
CA GLY A 54 0.18 -8.22 12.11
C GLY A 54 1.30 -8.93 11.38
N LYS A 55 1.05 -10.18 11.00
CA LYS A 55 1.98 -10.96 10.20
C LYS A 55 1.87 -10.56 8.74
N ALA A 56 2.99 -10.19 8.12
CA ALA A 56 3.05 -9.95 6.69
C ALA A 56 3.79 -11.08 5.96
N LEU A 57 3.43 -11.24 4.71
CA LEU A 57 4.12 -12.10 3.76
C LEU A 57 4.41 -11.30 2.48
N VAL A 58 5.66 -11.31 2.03
CA VAL A 58 6.02 -10.77 0.72
C VAL A 58 5.74 -11.83 -0.34
N ILE A 59 4.96 -11.47 -1.34
CA ILE A 59 4.69 -12.25 -2.55
C ILE A 59 5.61 -11.75 -3.65
N ASP A 60 6.54 -12.57 -4.07
CA ASP A 60 7.48 -12.21 -5.14
C ASP A 60 6.79 -12.26 -6.51
N CYS A 61 6.62 -11.10 -7.10
CA CYS A 61 5.97 -10.87 -8.39
C CYS A 61 6.93 -10.24 -9.43
N ARG A 62 8.24 -10.18 -9.14
CA ARG A 62 9.24 -9.50 -9.98
C ARG A 62 9.43 -10.12 -11.37
N SER A 63 9.00 -11.36 -11.56
CA SER A 63 9.05 -12.02 -12.87
C SER A 63 7.92 -11.61 -13.82
N ILE A 64 6.91 -10.91 -13.34
CA ILE A 64 5.78 -10.46 -14.15
C ILE A 64 6.24 -9.29 -15.02
N LYS A 65 5.95 -9.37 -16.31
CA LYS A 65 6.29 -8.30 -17.26
C LYS A 65 5.38 -7.08 -17.07
N PRO A 66 5.83 -5.87 -17.46
CA PRO A 66 4.96 -4.70 -17.52
C PRO A 66 3.64 -5.00 -18.25
N GLY A 67 2.52 -4.52 -17.73
CA GLY A 67 1.16 -4.79 -18.22
C GLY A 67 0.64 -6.19 -17.92
N GLY A 68 1.41 -7.03 -17.23
CA GLY A 68 0.97 -8.35 -16.79
C GLY A 68 0.07 -8.34 -15.56
N HIS A 69 -0.32 -9.54 -15.09
CA HIS A 69 -1.24 -9.67 -13.97
C HIS A 69 -0.66 -10.48 -12.82
N ILE A 70 -0.86 -10.02 -11.61
CA ILE A 70 -0.72 -10.80 -10.39
C ILE A 70 -1.92 -11.72 -10.32
N THR A 71 -1.69 -13.03 -10.46
CA THR A 71 -2.75 -14.05 -10.47
C THR A 71 -2.88 -14.73 -9.12
N LEU A 72 -4.00 -15.43 -8.90
CA LEU A 72 -4.21 -16.27 -7.73
C LEU A 72 -3.04 -17.25 -7.49
N GLN A 73 -2.43 -17.77 -8.54
CA GLN A 73 -1.32 -18.71 -8.43
C GLN A 73 -0.10 -18.10 -7.73
N HIS A 74 0.19 -16.82 -7.95
CA HIS A 74 1.29 -16.13 -7.25
C HIS A 74 1.08 -16.13 -5.73
N ILE A 75 -0.17 -16.01 -5.26
CA ILE A 75 -0.52 -16.01 -3.83
C ILE A 75 -0.52 -17.45 -3.29
N THR A 76 -1.19 -18.37 -3.98
CA THR A 76 -1.37 -19.76 -3.51
C THR A 76 -0.09 -20.57 -3.51
N ALA A 77 0.92 -20.18 -4.29
CA ALA A 77 2.26 -20.78 -4.27
C ALA A 77 2.91 -20.73 -2.87
N TYR A 78 2.51 -19.81 -2.01
CA TYR A 78 2.97 -19.70 -0.62
C TYR A 78 2.19 -20.57 0.37
N GLY A 79 1.13 -21.24 -0.07
CA GLY A 79 0.39 -22.24 0.69
C GLY A 79 -0.12 -21.74 2.04
N ALA A 80 0.26 -22.44 3.13
CA ALA A 80 -0.16 -22.10 4.49
C ALA A 80 0.34 -20.72 4.96
N LYS A 81 1.48 -20.23 4.45
CA LYS A 81 2.00 -18.91 4.82
C LYS A 81 1.06 -17.79 4.35
N ALA A 82 0.55 -17.88 3.12
CA ALA A 82 -0.39 -16.89 2.61
C ALA A 82 -1.67 -16.84 3.45
N LYS A 83 -2.19 -18.02 3.84
CA LYS A 83 -3.39 -18.10 4.71
C LYS A 83 -3.16 -17.60 6.14
N ALA A 84 -1.95 -17.69 6.65
CA ALA A 84 -1.59 -17.26 8.00
C ALA A 84 -1.17 -15.79 8.10
N ALA A 85 -1.05 -15.09 6.97
CA ALA A 85 -0.71 -13.68 6.91
C ALA A 85 -1.93 -12.79 7.20
N ASP A 86 -1.69 -11.68 7.90
CA ASP A 86 -2.63 -10.57 8.03
C ASP A 86 -2.47 -9.56 6.87
N PHE A 87 -1.26 -9.47 6.30
CA PHE A 87 -0.93 -8.59 5.18
C PHE A 87 -0.23 -9.35 4.06
N LEU A 88 -0.66 -9.10 2.82
CA LEU A 88 0.04 -9.56 1.62
C LEU A 88 0.73 -8.37 0.96
N LEU A 89 2.06 -8.42 0.87
CA LEU A 89 2.87 -7.36 0.27
C LEU A 89 3.44 -7.86 -1.07
N PHE A 90 3.04 -7.25 -2.16
CA PHE A 90 3.40 -7.67 -3.51
C PHE A 90 4.66 -6.94 -3.96
N ASN A 91 5.76 -7.68 -4.11
CA ASN A 91 7.03 -7.17 -4.60
C ASN A 91 7.10 -7.32 -6.11
N LEU A 92 6.93 -6.24 -6.82
CA LEU A 92 7.06 -6.14 -8.28
C LEU A 92 8.48 -5.72 -8.70
N GLY A 93 9.31 -5.30 -7.74
CA GLY A 93 10.62 -4.69 -7.99
C GLY A 93 10.47 -3.37 -8.75
N TRP A 94 9.32 -2.72 -8.60
CA TRP A 94 8.99 -1.48 -9.31
C TRP A 94 9.54 -0.25 -8.61
N ASP A 95 9.80 -0.32 -7.32
CA ASP A 95 10.40 0.73 -6.49
C ASP A 95 11.72 1.27 -7.05
N LYS A 96 12.48 0.46 -7.80
CA LYS A 96 13.71 0.86 -8.51
C LYS A 96 13.50 1.94 -9.57
N TYR A 97 12.26 2.09 -10.05
CA TYR A 97 11.90 3.09 -11.05
C TYR A 97 11.41 4.41 -10.43
N TRP A 98 11.36 4.51 -9.09
CA TRP A 98 10.92 5.71 -8.40
C TRP A 98 11.63 6.97 -8.93
N GLY A 99 10.84 8.00 -9.25
CA GLY A 99 11.35 9.26 -9.80
C GLY A 99 11.64 9.24 -11.30
N THR A 100 11.28 8.18 -12.02
CA THR A 100 11.39 8.08 -13.48
C THR A 100 10.02 7.99 -14.14
N GLU A 101 9.93 8.28 -15.44
CA GLU A 101 8.70 8.10 -16.22
C GLU A 101 8.22 6.65 -16.23
N THR A 102 9.14 5.67 -16.17
CA THR A 102 8.81 4.26 -16.10
C THR A 102 7.99 3.91 -14.87
N TYR A 103 8.16 4.64 -13.76
CA TYR A 103 7.38 4.42 -12.54
C TYR A 103 5.88 4.63 -12.76
N LEU A 104 5.52 5.58 -13.60
CA LEU A 104 4.14 5.88 -14.01
C LEU A 104 3.66 4.99 -15.17
N GLY A 105 4.39 3.92 -15.47
CA GLY A 105 4.09 3.03 -16.59
C GLY A 105 3.12 1.90 -16.22
N GLN A 106 3.09 0.88 -17.08
CA GLN A 106 2.19 -0.27 -16.97
C GLN A 106 2.70 -1.29 -15.94
N TYR A 107 2.69 -0.95 -14.67
CA TYR A 107 3.02 -1.93 -13.61
C TYR A 107 1.98 -3.06 -13.55
N PRO A 108 2.38 -4.29 -13.12
CA PRO A 108 1.45 -5.39 -12.99
C PRO A 108 0.38 -5.15 -11.91
N CYS A 109 -0.87 -5.49 -12.21
CA CYS A 109 -2.01 -5.34 -11.31
C CYS A 109 -2.65 -6.69 -10.98
N LEU A 110 -3.44 -6.76 -9.90
CA LEU A 110 -4.21 -7.95 -9.55
C LEU A 110 -5.23 -8.30 -10.63
N ASN A 111 -5.34 -9.58 -10.99
CA ASN A 111 -6.47 -10.05 -11.75
C ASN A 111 -7.69 -10.31 -10.85
N ASP A 112 -8.84 -10.57 -11.47
CA ASP A 112 -10.10 -10.79 -10.76
C ASP A 112 -10.07 -11.96 -9.78
N GLU A 113 -9.40 -13.05 -10.09
CA GLU A 113 -9.29 -14.20 -9.20
C GLU A 113 -8.45 -13.88 -7.96
N ALA A 114 -7.34 -13.17 -8.14
CA ALA A 114 -6.46 -12.80 -7.04
C ALA A 114 -7.13 -11.82 -6.06
N ILE A 115 -7.80 -10.77 -6.56
CA ILE A 115 -8.50 -9.83 -5.68
C ILE A 115 -9.70 -10.48 -5.00
N ASN A 116 -10.44 -11.38 -5.65
CA ASN A 116 -11.53 -12.11 -5.03
C ASN A 116 -11.04 -13.00 -3.89
N PHE A 117 -9.92 -13.70 -4.08
CA PHE A 117 -9.30 -14.50 -3.02
C PHE A 117 -8.93 -13.64 -1.80
N ILE A 118 -8.35 -12.45 -2.03
CA ILE A 118 -8.03 -11.50 -0.95
C ILE A 118 -9.31 -11.06 -0.23
N LEU A 119 -10.37 -10.78 -0.97
CA LEU A 119 -11.65 -10.36 -0.41
C LEU A 119 -12.37 -11.46 0.37
N GLU A 120 -12.20 -12.72 0.00
CA GLU A 120 -12.74 -13.88 0.73
C GLU A 120 -11.91 -14.19 1.99
N GLY A 121 -10.65 -13.83 2.01
CA GLY A 121 -9.75 -14.02 3.14
C GLY A 121 -9.99 -13.04 4.30
N SER A 122 -9.23 -13.21 5.40
CA SER A 122 -9.30 -12.37 6.60
C SER A 122 -8.13 -11.39 6.67
N TYR A 123 -7.68 -10.89 5.52
CA TYR A 123 -6.55 -9.97 5.46
C TYR A 123 -6.94 -8.58 5.99
N LYS A 124 -6.03 -7.99 6.77
CA LYS A 124 -6.12 -6.61 7.28
C LYS A 124 -5.72 -5.60 6.21
N GLY A 125 -4.76 -5.97 5.35
CA GLY A 125 -4.26 -5.07 4.32
C GLY A 125 -3.51 -5.80 3.21
N ILE A 126 -3.35 -5.08 2.11
CA ILE A 126 -2.46 -5.42 1.02
C ILE A 126 -1.50 -4.27 0.79
N GLY A 127 -0.36 -4.54 0.14
CA GLY A 127 0.59 -3.48 -0.16
C GLY A 127 1.40 -3.78 -1.41
N PHE A 128 1.88 -2.70 -2.06
CA PHE A 128 2.59 -2.76 -3.33
C PHE A 128 3.74 -1.76 -3.38
N ASP A 129 4.76 -2.08 -4.14
CA ASP A 129 5.87 -1.18 -4.47
C ASP A 129 5.61 -0.34 -5.73
N VAL A 130 4.33 -0.03 -5.99
CA VAL A 130 3.82 0.82 -7.09
C VAL A 130 2.89 1.90 -6.55
N MET A 131 2.51 2.84 -7.41
CA MET A 131 1.74 4.03 -7.05
C MET A 131 0.23 3.79 -6.87
N GLY A 132 -0.27 2.60 -7.18
CA GLY A 132 -1.69 2.27 -7.09
C GLY A 132 -1.95 0.81 -7.41
N ILE A 133 -3.13 0.30 -7.04
CA ILE A 133 -3.54 -1.08 -7.36
C ILE A 133 -4.25 -1.20 -8.71
N ASP A 134 -4.79 -0.12 -9.25
CA ASP A 134 -5.42 -0.09 -10.57
C ASP A 134 -4.39 0.09 -11.68
N PRO A 135 -4.66 -0.40 -12.89
CA PRO A 135 -3.91 0.00 -14.08
C PRO A 135 -3.85 1.53 -14.22
N ILE A 136 -2.71 2.05 -14.68
CA ILE A 136 -2.48 3.50 -14.75
C ILE A 136 -3.50 4.25 -15.61
N ASP A 137 -4.13 3.56 -16.56
CA ASP A 137 -5.15 4.06 -17.49
C ASP A 137 -6.60 3.77 -17.03
N ASP A 138 -6.79 3.14 -15.87
CA ASP A 138 -8.12 2.94 -15.28
C ASP A 138 -8.59 4.15 -14.46
N GLU A 139 -9.17 5.13 -15.12
CA GLU A 139 -9.76 6.31 -14.49
C GLU A 139 -10.94 5.97 -13.55
N ASN A 140 -11.50 4.77 -13.65
CA ASN A 140 -12.63 4.34 -12.82
C ASN A 140 -12.21 3.79 -11.45
N LEU A 141 -10.93 3.55 -11.21
CA LEU A 141 -10.42 2.96 -9.97
C LEU A 141 -11.13 1.63 -9.63
N THR A 142 -11.21 0.74 -10.62
CA THR A 142 -12.01 -0.50 -10.56
C THR A 142 -11.58 -1.42 -9.43
N LEU A 143 -10.27 -1.64 -9.27
CA LEU A 143 -9.73 -2.50 -8.21
C LEU A 143 -9.85 -1.85 -6.84
N HIS A 144 -9.61 -0.55 -6.70
CA HIS A 144 -9.86 0.19 -5.44
C HIS A 144 -11.33 0.08 -5.03
N LYS A 145 -12.26 0.34 -5.95
CA LYS A 145 -13.70 0.20 -5.69
C LYS A 145 -14.06 -1.21 -5.25
N LYS A 146 -13.51 -2.22 -5.92
CA LYS A 146 -13.74 -3.62 -5.59
C LYS A 146 -13.19 -3.96 -4.20
N LEU A 147 -11.97 -3.50 -3.88
CA LEU A 147 -11.30 -3.74 -2.60
C LEU A 147 -12.09 -3.16 -1.43
N PHE A 148 -12.52 -1.91 -1.54
CA PHE A 148 -13.10 -1.15 -0.43
C PHE A 148 -14.62 -1.24 -0.29
N LYS A 149 -15.31 -1.90 -1.25
CA LYS A 149 -16.78 -1.93 -1.29
C LYS A 149 -17.41 -2.49 -0.02
N ASN A 150 -16.91 -3.62 0.48
CA ASN A 150 -17.56 -4.38 1.57
C ASN A 150 -16.59 -4.82 2.68
N LYS A 151 -15.33 -4.38 2.65
CA LYS A 151 -14.31 -4.77 3.63
C LYS A 151 -13.65 -3.55 4.27
N GLN A 152 -13.26 -3.71 5.54
CA GLN A 152 -12.38 -2.79 6.24
C GLN A 152 -10.93 -3.26 6.08
N ILE A 153 -10.47 -3.29 4.83
CA ILE A 153 -9.09 -3.61 4.46
C ILE A 153 -8.36 -2.31 4.13
N VAL A 154 -7.06 -2.24 4.36
CA VAL A 154 -6.24 -1.10 3.95
C VAL A 154 -5.39 -1.46 2.74
N ASN A 155 -5.11 -0.48 1.89
CA ASN A 155 -4.16 -0.59 0.79
C ASN A 155 -2.92 0.26 1.10
N ILE A 156 -1.73 -0.28 0.88
CA ILE A 156 -0.46 0.40 1.16
C ILE A 156 0.28 0.53 -0.17
N GLU A 157 0.59 1.75 -0.54
CA GLU A 157 1.19 2.07 -1.83
C GLU A 157 2.60 2.63 -1.69
N ASN A 158 3.35 2.56 -2.77
CA ASN A 158 4.73 3.05 -2.85
C ASN A 158 5.64 2.43 -1.78
N LEU A 159 5.48 1.14 -1.47
CA LEU A 159 6.41 0.40 -0.63
C LEU A 159 7.79 0.32 -1.29
N LYS A 160 8.83 0.17 -0.47
CA LYS A 160 10.21 0.07 -0.93
C LYS A 160 10.95 -1.03 -0.19
N ASN A 161 12.00 -1.58 -0.83
CA ASN A 161 12.90 -2.57 -0.25
C ASN A 161 12.20 -3.87 0.21
N LEU A 162 11.12 -4.28 -0.43
CA LEU A 162 10.41 -5.52 -0.09
C LEU A 162 11.28 -6.78 -0.26
N ASP A 163 12.30 -6.73 -1.09
CA ASP A 163 13.30 -7.78 -1.27
C ASP A 163 14.12 -8.06 -0.01
N LEU A 164 14.25 -7.10 0.90
CA LEU A 164 14.97 -7.26 2.17
C LEU A 164 14.16 -7.97 3.26
N CYS A 165 12.84 -8.14 3.08
CA CYS A 165 11.96 -8.75 4.08
C CYS A 165 12.04 -10.29 4.12
N GLY A 166 12.74 -10.92 3.16
CA GLY A 166 12.83 -12.38 3.09
C GLY A 166 11.54 -13.05 2.62
N SER A 167 11.50 -14.40 2.69
CA SER A 167 10.40 -15.23 2.17
C SER A 167 9.50 -15.86 3.27
N GLY A 168 9.71 -15.47 4.51
CA GLY A 168 8.95 -15.94 5.67
C GLY A 168 7.86 -14.96 6.11
N LEU A 169 7.04 -15.39 7.08
CA LEU A 169 6.18 -14.46 7.80
C LEU A 169 7.02 -13.60 8.76
N PHE A 170 6.72 -12.33 8.85
CA PHE A 170 7.37 -11.39 9.76
C PHE A 170 6.35 -10.45 10.40
N LEU A 171 6.72 -9.82 11.51
CA LEU A 171 5.88 -8.79 12.12
C LEU A 171 5.98 -7.51 11.28
N PHE A 172 4.83 -7.02 10.85
CA PHE A 172 4.68 -5.81 10.08
C PHE A 172 3.81 -4.80 10.83
N SER A 173 4.15 -3.52 10.73
CA SER A 173 3.33 -2.43 11.26
C SER A 173 3.33 -1.26 10.28
N CYS A 174 2.15 -0.65 10.09
CA CYS A 174 1.93 0.47 9.18
C CYS A 174 1.01 1.52 9.83
N PHE A 175 1.37 1.99 11.02
CA PHE A 175 0.55 2.96 11.75
C PHE A 175 0.46 4.30 11.01
N PRO A 176 -0.75 4.79 10.67
CA PRO A 176 -0.94 6.08 10.03
C PRO A 176 -0.86 7.23 11.02
N LEU A 177 -0.74 8.45 10.50
CA LEU A 177 -1.06 9.64 11.26
C LEU A 177 -2.56 9.65 11.58
N LYS A 178 -2.93 9.97 12.82
CA LYS A 178 -4.32 10.11 13.24
C LYS A 178 -4.88 11.47 12.83
N ILE A 179 -5.16 11.60 11.55
CA ILE A 179 -5.78 12.78 10.97
C ILE A 179 -7.26 12.46 10.76
N ALA A 180 -8.14 13.17 11.45
CA ALA A 180 -9.59 13.07 11.24
C ALA A 180 -9.96 13.80 9.95
N ASN A 181 -10.66 13.13 9.05
CA ASN A 181 -11.16 13.68 7.78
C ASN A 181 -12.62 13.30 7.58
#